data_c069b69aed8fcf9ec3bec52601b78835
#
_entry.id   c069b69aed8fcf9ec3bec52601b78835
#
_cell.length_a   1.000
_cell.length_b   1.000
_cell.length_c   1.000
_cell.angle_alpha   90.00
_cell.angle_beta   90.00
_cell.angle_gamma   90.00
#
_symmetry.space_group_name_H-M   'P 1'
#
loop_
_entity.id
_entity.type
_entity.pdbx_description
1 polymer ?
#
loop_
_entity_poly.entity_id
_entity_poly.type
_entity_poly.pdbx_seq_one_letter_code
_entity_poly.pdbx_strand_id
1 'polypeptide(L)'
;MLQVKDTLRARVRVSFDGRVEKTYRGPNAKERFDNEVRVLRFLEERGCNFVPRLLEADPEKLRIMTTHCGTRVEHLDQARAKELFAELETYGVRHDDPDIRNVTYRQADGRFCIIDFELATILPQVK
;
A
#
# COMPACT_ATOMS: atom_id res chain seq x y z
N MET A 1 -17.35 3.42 10.12
CA MET A 1 -15.89 3.40 9.94
C MET A 1 -15.21 2.95 11.22
N LEU A 2 -14.35 1.96 11.13
CA LEU A 2 -13.63 1.40 12.28
C LEU A 2 -12.42 2.22 12.67
N GLN A 3 -11.78 2.84 11.69
CA GLN A 3 -10.53 3.54 11.92
C GLN A 3 -10.40 4.69 10.94
N VAL A 4 -9.85 5.81 11.43
CA VAL A 4 -9.57 6.97 10.59
C VAL A 4 -8.16 7.43 10.90
N LYS A 5 -7.36 7.59 9.84
CA LYS A 5 -6.06 8.24 9.90
C LYS A 5 -6.16 9.50 9.07
N ASP A 6 -5.84 10.64 9.66
CA ASP A 6 -6.01 11.92 9.02
C ASP A 6 -4.72 12.71 9.14
N THR A 7 -4.05 12.94 8.00
CA THR A 7 -2.79 13.66 7.92
C THR A 7 -2.89 14.78 6.90
N LEU A 8 -1.84 15.59 6.78
CA LEU A 8 -1.77 16.65 5.77
C LEU A 8 -1.78 16.09 4.34
N ARG A 9 -1.37 14.83 4.16
CA ARG A 9 -1.25 14.20 2.82
C ARG A 9 -2.42 13.34 2.43
N ALA A 10 -3.08 12.72 3.40
CA ALA A 10 -4.16 11.79 3.08
C ALA A 10 -5.10 11.58 4.27
N ARG A 11 -6.32 11.19 3.95
CA ARG A 11 -7.30 10.72 4.91
C ARG A 11 -7.58 9.26 4.60
N VAL A 12 -7.40 8.39 5.61
CA VAL A 12 -7.59 6.95 5.45
C VAL A 12 -8.71 6.49 6.37
N ARG A 13 -9.68 5.78 5.82
CA ARG A 13 -10.81 5.22 6.58
C ARG A 13 -10.89 3.74 6.32
N VAL A 14 -11.20 2.97 7.36
CA VAL A 14 -11.44 1.53 7.25
C VAL A 14 -12.90 1.27 7.54
N SER A 15 -13.61 0.66 6.61
CA SER A 15 -15.03 0.33 6.76
C SER A 15 -15.20 -0.99 7.50
N PHE A 16 -16.42 -1.26 7.97
CA PHE A 16 -16.73 -2.49 8.67
C PHE A 16 -16.64 -3.74 7.78
N ASP A 17 -16.73 -3.56 6.47
CA ASP A 17 -16.61 -4.67 5.50
C ASP A 17 -15.18 -4.95 5.08
N GLY A 18 -14.20 -4.33 5.73
CA GLY A 18 -12.78 -4.58 5.47
C GLY A 18 -12.21 -3.84 4.28
N ARG A 19 -12.87 -2.79 3.82
CA ARG A 19 -12.36 -1.95 2.75
C ARG A 19 -11.65 -0.74 3.31
N VAL A 20 -10.59 -0.32 2.63
CA VAL A 20 -9.84 0.88 2.98
C VAL A 20 -10.10 1.95 1.96
N GLU A 21 -10.54 3.12 2.41
CA GLU A 21 -10.73 4.31 1.58
C GLU A 21 -9.61 5.27 1.88
N LYS A 22 -8.88 5.70 0.84
CA LYS A 22 -7.79 6.68 0.98
C LYS A 22 -8.07 7.85 0.06
N THR A 23 -8.15 9.05 0.63
CA THR A 23 -8.33 10.30 -0.12
C THR A 23 -7.06 11.11 0.01
N TYR A 24 -6.46 11.45 -1.12
CA TYR A 24 -5.20 12.21 -1.17
C TYR A 24 -5.48 13.69 -1.11
N ARG A 25 -4.60 14.42 -0.44
CA ARG A 25 -4.71 15.87 -0.35
C ARG A 25 -3.33 16.47 -0.08
N GLY A 26 -3.25 17.80 -0.14
CA GLY A 26 -2.00 18.52 0.08
C GLY A 26 -1.07 18.46 -1.13
N PRO A 27 0.23 18.71 -0.91
CA PRO A 27 1.18 18.81 -2.02
C PRO A 27 1.25 17.52 -2.86
N ASN A 28 1.22 17.68 -4.18
CA ASN A 28 1.36 16.59 -5.13
C ASN A 28 0.31 15.48 -4.98
N ALA A 29 -0.89 15.84 -4.50
CA ALA A 29 -1.94 14.84 -4.25
C ALA A 29 -2.27 14.04 -5.50
N LYS A 30 -2.39 14.70 -6.66
CA LYS A 30 -2.73 14.02 -7.91
C LYS A 30 -1.61 13.07 -8.34
N GLU A 31 -0.37 13.51 -8.28
CA GLU A 31 0.78 12.67 -8.66
C GLU A 31 0.91 11.46 -7.76
N ARG A 32 0.68 11.63 -6.45
CA ARG A 32 0.73 10.53 -5.50
C ARG A 32 -0.43 9.55 -5.70
N PHE A 33 -1.62 10.07 -6.00
CA PHE A 33 -2.77 9.25 -6.36
C PHE A 33 -2.45 8.42 -7.62
N ASP A 34 -2.02 9.09 -8.69
CA ASP A 34 -1.72 8.42 -9.96
C ASP A 34 -0.65 7.33 -9.78
N ASN A 35 0.38 7.63 -9.00
CA ASN A 35 1.46 6.69 -8.77
C ASN A 35 1.01 5.45 -7.99
N GLU A 36 0.25 5.65 -6.92
CA GLU A 36 -0.22 4.50 -6.12
C GLU A 36 -1.15 3.61 -6.94
N VAL A 37 -2.05 4.20 -7.72
CA VAL A 37 -2.94 3.44 -8.60
C VAL A 37 -2.12 2.61 -9.59
N ARG A 38 -1.13 3.22 -10.23
CA ARG A 38 -0.28 2.55 -11.20
C ARG A 38 0.50 1.40 -10.58
N VAL A 39 1.09 1.64 -9.41
CA VAL A 39 1.91 0.64 -8.70
C VAL A 39 1.04 -0.54 -8.25
N LEU A 40 -0.13 -0.27 -7.66
CA LEU A 40 -1.00 -1.33 -7.18
C LEU A 40 -1.52 -2.19 -8.34
N ARG A 41 -1.87 -1.59 -9.47
CA ARG A 41 -2.28 -2.34 -10.66
C ARG A 41 -1.14 -3.18 -11.21
N PHE A 42 0.06 -2.64 -11.24
CA PHE A 42 1.25 -3.36 -11.69
C PHE A 42 1.50 -4.60 -10.83
N LEU A 43 1.43 -4.43 -9.51
CA LEU A 43 1.66 -5.53 -8.57
C LEU A 43 0.57 -6.61 -8.67
N GLU A 44 -0.68 -6.21 -8.87
CA GLU A 44 -1.77 -7.16 -9.04
C GLU A 44 -1.56 -8.01 -10.30
N GLU A 45 -1.16 -7.39 -11.40
CA GLU A 45 -0.86 -8.10 -12.65
C GLU A 45 0.27 -9.11 -12.49
N ARG A 46 1.20 -8.83 -11.58
CA ARG A 46 2.34 -9.70 -11.27
C ARG A 46 2.01 -10.78 -10.24
N GLY A 47 0.79 -10.80 -9.73
CA GLY A 47 0.37 -11.79 -8.74
C GLY A 47 0.91 -11.56 -7.34
N CYS A 48 1.31 -10.34 -7.03
CA CYS A 48 1.78 -10.00 -5.68
C CYS A 48 0.58 -9.94 -4.74
N ASN A 49 0.53 -10.84 -3.76
CA ASN A 49 -0.63 -10.97 -2.88
C ASN A 49 -0.41 -10.43 -1.47
N PHE A 50 0.73 -9.82 -1.19
CA PHE A 50 1.01 -9.24 0.12
C PHE A 50 1.00 -7.71 0.11
N VAL A 51 0.16 -7.15 -0.74
CA VAL A 51 -0.08 -5.71 -0.87
C VAL A 51 -1.58 -5.48 -0.99
N PRO A 52 -2.08 -4.25 -0.75
CA PRO A 52 -3.50 -3.97 -0.96
C PRO A 52 -3.89 -4.19 -2.42
N ARG A 53 -5.06 -4.79 -2.61
CA ARG A 53 -5.63 -4.93 -3.94
C ARG A 53 -6.50 -3.71 -4.22
N LEU A 54 -6.30 -3.06 -5.36
CA LEU A 54 -7.07 -1.91 -5.77
C LEU A 54 -8.47 -2.35 -6.21
N LEU A 55 -9.49 -1.84 -5.52
CA LEU A 55 -10.89 -2.14 -5.83
C LEU A 55 -11.54 -1.05 -6.67
N GLU A 56 -11.16 0.20 -6.44
CA GLU A 56 -11.75 1.34 -7.12
C GLU A 56 -10.79 2.52 -7.08
N ALA A 57 -10.78 3.32 -8.14
CA ALA A 57 -10.02 4.55 -8.21
C ALA A 57 -10.88 5.66 -8.78
N ASP A 58 -10.97 6.79 -8.08
CA ASP A 58 -11.76 7.96 -8.48
C ASP A 58 -10.81 9.16 -8.64
N PRO A 59 -10.41 9.48 -9.87
CA PRO A 59 -9.46 10.58 -10.09
C PRO A 59 -10.03 11.97 -9.83
N GLU A 60 -11.34 12.13 -9.88
CA GLU A 60 -11.95 13.44 -9.59
C GLU A 60 -11.87 13.75 -8.11
N LYS A 61 -12.10 12.75 -7.27
CA LYS A 61 -12.04 12.89 -5.81
C LYS A 61 -10.66 12.59 -5.24
N LEU A 62 -9.72 12.15 -6.07
CA LEU A 62 -8.40 11.69 -5.66
C LEU A 62 -8.52 10.65 -4.55
N ARG A 63 -9.35 9.64 -4.78
CA ARG A 63 -9.68 8.63 -3.79
C ARG A 63 -9.52 7.23 -4.37
N ILE A 64 -8.98 6.31 -3.57
CA ILE A 64 -8.95 4.90 -3.92
C ILE A 64 -9.66 4.08 -2.86
N MET A 65 -10.14 2.92 -3.26
CA MET A 65 -10.64 1.88 -2.37
C MET A 65 -9.79 0.65 -2.56
N THR A 66 -9.32 0.06 -1.46
CA THR A 66 -8.49 -1.14 -1.51
C THR A 66 -8.97 -2.17 -0.51
N THR A 67 -8.44 -3.39 -0.64
CA THR A 67 -8.60 -4.39 0.40
C THR A 67 -7.79 -3.98 1.63
N HIS A 68 -8.16 -4.54 2.79
CA HIS A 68 -7.45 -4.32 4.04
C HIS A 68 -6.36 -5.38 4.20
N CYS A 69 -5.15 -4.95 4.55
CA CYS A 69 -3.99 -5.84 4.71
C CYS A 69 -3.67 -6.18 6.16
N GLY A 70 -4.63 -6.04 7.05
CA GLY A 70 -4.44 -6.38 8.45
C GLY A 70 -4.04 -5.20 9.31
N THR A 71 -3.51 -5.49 10.47
CA THR A 71 -3.20 -4.47 11.48
C THR A 71 -1.72 -4.11 11.45
N ARG A 72 -1.42 -2.93 11.96
CA ARG A 72 -0.05 -2.42 12.04
C ARG A 72 0.80 -3.33 12.91
N VAL A 73 2.04 -3.56 12.48
CA VAL A 73 3.03 -4.34 13.24
C VAL A 73 3.81 -3.38 14.13
N GLU A 74 3.85 -3.67 15.44
CA GLU A 74 4.59 -2.82 16.38
C GLU A 74 6.06 -3.21 16.45
N HIS A 75 6.35 -4.50 16.35
CA HIS A 75 7.71 -5.01 16.44
C HIS A 75 7.97 -6.03 15.34
N LEU A 76 9.04 -5.82 14.59
CA LEU A 76 9.47 -6.73 13.56
C LEU A 76 11.01 -6.68 13.49
N ASP A 77 11.64 -7.85 13.45
CA ASP A 77 13.08 -7.95 13.27
C ASP A 77 13.50 -7.24 12.00
N GLN A 78 14.55 -6.43 12.06
CA GLN A 78 15.05 -5.67 10.91
C GLN A 78 15.41 -6.59 9.74
N ALA A 79 15.99 -7.75 10.02
CA ALA A 79 16.34 -8.72 8.99
C ALA A 79 15.07 -9.22 8.28
N ARG A 80 14.01 -9.49 9.04
CA ARG A 80 12.74 -9.94 8.48
C ARG A 80 12.07 -8.84 7.63
N ALA A 81 12.09 -7.60 8.11
CA ALA A 81 11.57 -6.48 7.36
C ALA A 81 12.32 -6.29 6.04
N LYS A 82 13.64 -6.39 6.08
CA LYS A 82 14.50 -6.29 4.91
C LYS A 82 14.17 -7.35 3.87
N GLU A 83 13.95 -8.59 4.32
CA GLU A 83 13.55 -9.69 3.44
C GLU A 83 12.23 -9.41 2.75
N LEU A 84 11.26 -8.85 3.49
CA LEU A 84 9.94 -8.54 2.95
C LEU A 84 10.02 -7.48 1.85
N PHE A 85 10.75 -6.40 2.09
CA PHE A 85 10.93 -5.36 1.08
C PHE A 85 11.77 -5.84 -0.11
N ALA A 86 12.73 -6.74 0.12
CA ALA A 86 13.48 -7.38 -0.96
C ALA A 86 12.58 -8.28 -1.79
N GLU A 87 11.66 -8.99 -1.16
CA GLU A 87 10.68 -9.80 -1.87
C GLU A 87 9.81 -8.95 -2.79
N LEU A 88 9.41 -7.76 -2.31
CA LEU A 88 8.65 -6.82 -3.14
C LEU A 88 9.42 -6.45 -4.41
N GLU A 89 10.73 -6.25 -4.31
CA GLU A 89 11.55 -5.92 -5.47
C GLU A 89 11.59 -7.04 -6.50
N THR A 90 11.40 -8.29 -6.09
CA THR A 90 11.30 -9.40 -7.04
C THR A 90 10.04 -9.31 -7.90
N TYR A 91 9.03 -8.58 -7.44
CA TYR A 91 7.83 -8.28 -8.22
C TYR A 91 7.97 -7.01 -9.05
N GLY A 92 9.12 -6.35 -8.99
CA GLY A 92 9.41 -5.19 -9.83
C GLY A 92 9.09 -3.84 -9.21
N VAL A 93 8.94 -3.76 -7.91
CA VAL A 93 8.64 -2.48 -7.22
C VAL A 93 9.59 -2.27 -6.06
N ARG A 94 10.16 -1.08 -5.97
CA ARG A 94 10.91 -0.63 -4.81
C ARG A 94 10.03 0.30 -3.98
N HIS A 95 9.90 0.01 -2.70
CA HIS A 95 9.21 0.87 -1.76
C HIS A 95 10.18 1.97 -1.32
N ASP A 96 9.86 3.22 -1.56
CA ASP A 96 10.78 4.32 -1.23
C ASP A 96 10.73 4.75 0.24
N ASP A 97 9.94 4.06 1.04
CA ASP A 97 9.88 4.26 2.49
C ASP A 97 9.77 2.91 3.19
N PRO A 98 10.86 2.10 3.16
CA PRO A 98 10.86 0.73 3.69
C PRO A 98 10.96 0.69 5.20
N ASP A 99 9.97 1.24 5.86
CA ASP A 99 9.88 1.36 7.31
C ASP A 99 8.79 0.43 7.84
N ILE A 100 8.95 -0.02 9.08
CA ILE A 100 8.00 -0.92 9.74
C ILE A 100 6.57 -0.34 9.78
N ARG A 101 6.43 0.99 9.78
CA ARG A 101 5.10 1.62 9.77
C ARG A 101 4.31 1.31 8.51
N ASN A 102 4.97 0.84 7.46
CA ASN A 102 4.36 0.43 6.20
C ASN A 102 4.22 -1.09 6.10
N VAL A 103 4.41 -1.80 7.20
CA VAL A 103 4.22 -3.24 7.28
C VAL A 103 3.01 -3.54 8.16
N THR A 104 2.15 -4.43 7.68
CA THR A 104 0.99 -4.90 8.43
C THR A 104 1.04 -6.43 8.53
N TYR A 105 0.22 -6.98 9.45
CA TYR A 105 0.08 -8.41 9.59
C TYR A 105 -1.37 -8.78 9.28
N ARG A 106 -1.55 -9.63 8.27
CA ARG A 106 -2.87 -10.10 7.87
C ARG A 106 -3.15 -11.43 8.55
N GLN A 107 -4.02 -11.38 9.54
CA GLN A 107 -4.29 -12.51 10.41
C GLN A 107 -4.97 -13.67 9.67
N ALA A 108 -5.77 -13.36 8.65
CA ALA A 108 -6.53 -14.37 7.92
C ALA A 108 -5.64 -15.46 7.32
N ASP A 109 -4.44 -15.12 6.87
CA ASP A 109 -3.50 -16.07 6.27
C ASP A 109 -2.10 -16.02 6.89
N GLY A 110 -1.90 -15.25 7.96
CA GLY A 110 -0.62 -15.17 8.65
C GLY A 110 0.48 -14.51 7.81
N ARG A 111 0.12 -13.58 6.94
CA ARG A 111 1.04 -12.97 6.00
C ARG A 111 1.40 -11.54 6.42
N PHE A 112 2.69 -11.23 6.46
CA PHE A 112 3.13 -9.84 6.54
C PHE A 112 2.90 -9.18 5.19
N CYS A 113 2.35 -7.96 5.20
CA CYS A 113 2.01 -7.20 4.01
C CYS A 113 2.71 -5.84 4.02
N ILE A 114 2.79 -5.23 2.85
CA ILE A 114 3.34 -3.89 2.69
C ILE A 114 2.23 -2.97 2.19
N ILE A 115 2.16 -1.77 2.75
CA ILE A 115 1.16 -0.77 2.38
C ILE A 115 1.83 0.56 2.03
N ASP A 116 1.06 1.50 1.49
CA ASP A 116 1.44 2.88 1.22
C ASP A 116 2.46 3.00 0.08
N PHE A 117 1.96 2.90 -1.14
CA PHE A 117 2.77 2.89 -2.36
C PHE A 117 2.77 4.21 -3.12
N GLU A 118 2.32 5.30 -2.51
CA GLU A 118 2.18 6.57 -3.22
C GLU A 118 3.51 7.14 -3.74
N LEU A 119 4.62 6.77 -3.12
CA LEU A 119 5.96 7.19 -3.54
C LEU A 119 6.83 6.04 -4.03
N ALA A 120 6.25 4.86 -4.24
CA ALA A 120 6.99 3.68 -4.69
C ALA A 120 7.43 3.84 -6.15
N THR A 121 8.44 3.06 -6.53
CA THR A 121 9.03 3.11 -7.87
C THR A 121 8.88 1.76 -8.56
N ILE A 122 8.33 1.76 -9.76
CA ILE A 122 8.36 0.58 -10.62
C ILE A 122 9.75 0.50 -11.23
N LEU A 123 10.45 -0.61 -10.94
CA LEU A 123 11.81 -0.82 -11.40
C LEU A 123 11.83 -1.12 -12.91
N PRO A 124 12.94 -0.80 -13.61
CA PRO A 124 13.07 -1.16 -15.02
C PRO A 124 12.89 -2.67 -15.21
N GLN A 125 12.12 -3.04 -16.23
CA GLN A 125 11.84 -4.44 -16.50
C GLN A 125 12.92 -5.01 -17.41
N VAL A 126 13.40 -6.21 -17.07
CA VAL A 126 14.36 -6.94 -17.87
C VAL A 126 13.59 -7.82 -18.84
N LYS A 127 13.93 -7.73 -20.12
CA LYS A 127 13.31 -8.53 -21.15
C LYS A 127 13.97 -9.88 -21.28
#